data_2769f2ab548ed487e6cbc08fb862fa63
#
_entry.id   2769f2ab548ed487e6cbc08fb862fa63
#
_cell.length_a   1.000
_cell.length_b   1.000
_cell.length_c   1.000
_cell.angle_alpha   90.00
_cell.angle_beta   90.00
_cell.angle_gamma   90.00
#
_symmetry.space_group_name_H-M   'P 1'
#
loop_
_entity.id
_entity.type
_entity.pdbx_description
1 polymer ?
#
loop_
_entity_poly.entity_id
_entity_poly.type
_entity_poly.pdbx_seq_one_letter_code
_entity_poly.pdbx_strand_id
1 'polypeptide(L)'
;MNPGLQRWAMAESQSSHDLPSPGRHAAHAPGGDHEAGPAQRIQLERLRSDHLSAVQRVAAGNALAQRGDPRFRPDAWYLPAEALLGFVEIPEGAFLMGSDLQKDPEAYADEAPQHVMTLPRYFIGRYPITGRQFRAFIDDTQHKPENEGSLYGPPNHPVVWLGWLDALKYCQWLTARLREWAKTPEPLSTLLRQQDWCVMLPSEPEWEKAARGTDARAYPWGNVPNSNCGNFGGTGIMTTSAVGCFPAGRSPYDIEDMSGNVWEWTRSVWGTYPYPSDQAGVAERESLEVREGVRRVRRGGAFFSSPRSARCAVRLGSGPYPHGGGMGCRVVLRPFLP
;
A
#
# COMPACT_ATOMS: atom_id res chain seq x y z
N MET A 1 -11.69 -17.77 -22.39
CA MET A 1 -11.73 -16.46 -21.75
C MET A 1 -12.48 -16.62 -20.43
N ASN A 2 -11.85 -16.26 -19.32
CA ASN A 2 -12.38 -16.49 -17.97
C ASN A 2 -13.53 -15.50 -17.68
N PRO A 3 -14.72 -15.95 -17.24
CA PRO A 3 -15.87 -15.07 -16.95
C PRO A 3 -15.58 -13.96 -15.92
N GLY A 4 -14.63 -14.18 -15.02
CA GLY A 4 -14.20 -13.20 -14.03
C GLY A 4 -13.51 -11.97 -14.65
N LEU A 5 -12.73 -12.13 -15.69
CA LEU A 5 -12.08 -11.04 -16.43
C LEU A 5 -13.09 -10.24 -17.27
N GLN A 6 -14.13 -10.90 -17.79
CA GLN A 6 -15.18 -10.20 -18.56
C GLN A 6 -16.05 -9.29 -17.68
N ARG A 7 -16.33 -9.65 -16.43
CA ARG A 7 -17.06 -8.77 -15.51
C ARG A 7 -16.24 -7.53 -15.10
N TRP A 8 -14.92 -7.66 -15.04
CA TRP A 8 -14.03 -6.54 -14.80
C TRP A 8 -13.95 -5.59 -16.01
N ALA A 9 -13.96 -6.14 -17.23
CA ALA A 9 -13.93 -5.37 -18.46
C ALA A 9 -15.29 -4.70 -18.81
N MET A 10 -16.42 -5.26 -18.38
CA MET A 10 -17.74 -4.72 -18.70
C MET A 10 -18.14 -3.45 -17.91
N ALA A 11 -17.42 -3.11 -16.83
CA ALA A 11 -17.62 -1.83 -16.16
C ALA A 11 -17.13 -0.62 -17.00
N GLU A 12 -16.38 -0.87 -18.07
CA GLU A 12 -15.85 0.17 -18.97
C GLU A 12 -16.73 0.45 -20.20
N SER A 13 -17.80 -0.35 -20.48
CA SER A 13 -18.49 -0.28 -21.79
C SER A 13 -19.69 0.68 -21.88
N GLN A 14 -19.94 1.56 -20.90
CA GLN A 14 -21.08 2.49 -20.95
C GLN A 14 -20.74 3.98 -20.97
N SER A 15 -19.53 4.37 -21.40
CA SER A 15 -19.25 5.79 -21.71
C SER A 15 -18.41 5.95 -22.96
N SER A 16 -18.98 5.55 -24.11
CA SER A 16 -18.44 5.96 -25.41
C SER A 16 -19.06 7.30 -25.79
N HIS A 17 -18.41 8.40 -25.41
CA HIS A 17 -18.52 9.68 -26.10
C HIS A 17 -17.16 10.04 -26.64
N ASP A 18 -17.14 10.41 -27.93
CA ASP A 18 -16.02 10.74 -28.79
C ASP A 18 -14.90 11.51 -28.08
N LEU A 19 -13.70 10.89 -28.02
CA LEU A 19 -12.48 11.55 -27.59
C LEU A 19 -11.84 12.26 -28.79
N PRO A 20 -11.48 13.55 -28.67
CA PRO A 20 -10.66 14.24 -29.67
C PRO A 20 -9.24 13.65 -29.66
N SER A 21 -8.64 13.52 -30.85
CA SER A 21 -7.29 13.06 -31.10
C SER A 21 -6.26 13.78 -30.22
N PRO A 22 -5.24 13.07 -29.66
CA PRO A 22 -4.25 13.70 -28.81
C PRO A 22 -3.39 14.67 -29.59
N GLY A 23 -3.45 15.94 -29.20
CA GLY A 23 -2.51 16.95 -29.62
C GLY A 23 -1.08 16.57 -29.24
N ARG A 24 -0.17 16.75 -30.20
CA ARG A 24 1.28 16.50 -30.02
C ARG A 24 1.81 17.34 -28.86
N HIS A 25 1.98 16.72 -27.70
CA HIS A 25 2.76 17.30 -26.62
C HIS A 25 4.25 17.04 -26.89
N ALA A 26 5.04 18.11 -26.72
CA ALA A 26 6.47 18.16 -26.95
C ALA A 26 7.21 16.95 -26.38
N ALA A 27 8.03 16.33 -27.21
CA ALA A 27 8.95 15.27 -26.83
C ALA A 27 9.86 15.79 -25.70
N HIS A 28 9.65 15.30 -24.46
CA HIS A 28 10.65 15.40 -23.42
C HIS A 28 11.76 14.38 -23.76
N ALA A 29 12.99 14.90 -23.80
CA ALA A 29 14.20 14.13 -24.02
C ALA A 29 14.29 12.89 -23.11
N PRO A 30 14.91 11.77 -23.55
CA PRO A 30 15.10 10.58 -22.74
C PRO A 30 15.85 10.97 -21.47
N GLY A 31 15.21 10.71 -20.30
CA GLY A 31 15.76 11.02 -18.99
C GLY A 31 17.09 10.29 -18.80
N GLY A 32 18.18 11.09 -18.70
CA GLY A 32 19.43 10.63 -18.14
C GLY A 32 19.23 10.20 -16.69
N ASP A 33 20.09 9.34 -16.20
CA ASP A 33 20.19 8.87 -14.83
C ASP A 33 20.01 10.06 -13.87
N HIS A 34 18.90 10.08 -13.13
CA HIS A 34 18.64 11.09 -12.11
C HIS A 34 19.52 10.78 -10.89
N GLU A 35 20.81 11.02 -11.01
CA GLU A 35 21.67 11.03 -9.83
C GLU A 35 21.20 12.15 -8.89
N ALA A 36 20.94 11.75 -7.64
CA ALA A 36 20.60 12.69 -6.58
C ALA A 36 21.67 13.80 -6.49
N GLY A 37 21.26 15.06 -6.57
CA GLY A 37 22.15 16.20 -6.36
C GLY A 37 22.69 16.23 -4.92
N PRO A 38 23.76 16.98 -4.64
CA PRO A 38 24.40 17.02 -3.30
C PRO A 38 23.40 17.30 -2.16
N ALA A 39 22.51 18.25 -2.35
CA ALA A 39 21.49 18.60 -1.35
C ALA A 39 20.46 17.45 -1.11
N GLN A 40 20.09 16.72 -2.15
CA GLN A 40 19.20 15.57 -2.03
C GLN A 40 19.92 14.40 -1.33
N ARG A 41 21.19 14.14 -1.64
CA ARG A 41 21.98 13.09 -0.97
C ARG A 41 22.05 13.31 0.54
N ILE A 42 22.32 14.54 0.98
CA ILE A 42 22.32 14.91 2.41
C ILE A 42 20.96 14.58 3.04
N GLN A 43 19.84 14.91 2.39
CA GLN A 43 18.53 14.64 2.94
C GLN A 43 18.19 13.12 2.94
N LEU A 44 18.65 12.36 1.95
CA LEU A 44 18.52 10.90 1.94
C LEU A 44 19.27 10.24 3.09
N GLU A 45 20.52 10.66 3.35
CA GLU A 45 21.30 10.18 4.49
C GLU A 45 20.60 10.50 5.81
N ARG A 46 20.11 11.74 5.97
CA ARG A 46 19.36 12.15 7.17
C ARG A 46 18.07 11.34 7.35
N LEU A 47 17.31 11.14 6.28
CA LEU A 47 16.06 10.37 6.32
C LEU A 47 16.27 8.92 6.78
N ARG A 48 17.41 8.32 6.44
CA ARG A 48 17.77 6.93 6.76
C ARG A 48 18.61 6.78 8.04
N SER A 49 18.93 7.88 8.71
CA SER A 49 19.82 7.86 9.88
C SER A 49 19.12 7.37 11.15
N ASP A 50 19.60 6.30 11.74
CA ASP A 50 19.13 5.78 13.03
C ASP A 50 19.51 6.66 14.22
N HIS A 51 20.49 7.58 14.02
CA HIS A 51 20.94 8.52 15.04
C HIS A 51 20.04 9.76 15.16
N LEU A 52 19.18 10.01 14.17
CA LEU A 52 18.26 11.13 14.18
C LEU A 52 16.90 10.73 14.78
N SER A 53 16.26 11.67 15.47
CA SER A 53 14.89 11.48 15.94
C SER A 53 13.90 11.35 14.76
N ALA A 54 12.74 10.75 15.00
CA ALA A 54 11.66 10.66 14.02
C ALA A 54 11.33 12.02 13.39
N VAL A 55 11.20 13.08 14.20
CA VAL A 55 10.90 14.44 13.72
C VAL A 55 11.99 14.97 12.77
N GLN A 56 13.26 14.72 13.09
CA GLN A 56 14.37 15.14 12.22
C GLN A 56 14.41 14.39 10.90
N ARG A 57 14.09 13.08 10.90
CA ARG A 57 13.97 12.30 9.67
C ARG A 57 12.81 12.75 8.80
N VAL A 58 11.66 13.04 9.42
CA VAL A 58 10.48 13.59 8.73
C VAL A 58 10.79 14.96 8.10
N ALA A 59 11.54 15.83 8.79
CA ALA A 59 11.97 17.09 8.22
C ALA A 59 12.86 16.90 6.96
N ALA A 60 13.72 15.89 6.96
CA ALA A 60 14.50 15.53 5.77
C ALA A 60 13.60 15.00 4.63
N GLY A 61 12.62 14.15 4.93
CA GLY A 61 11.60 13.68 3.97
C GLY A 61 10.81 14.82 3.33
N ASN A 62 10.39 15.79 4.14
CA ASN A 62 9.68 16.98 3.67
C ASN A 62 10.57 17.88 2.77
N ALA A 63 11.86 17.98 3.06
CA ALA A 63 12.81 18.68 2.21
C ALA A 63 13.00 17.98 0.85
N LEU A 64 12.96 16.64 0.80
CA LEU A 64 12.95 15.87 -0.44
C LEU A 64 11.67 16.09 -1.23
N ALA A 65 10.51 16.15 -0.58
CA ALA A 65 9.23 16.44 -1.23
C ALA A 65 9.28 17.75 -2.04
N GLN A 66 9.93 18.77 -1.51
CA GLN A 66 10.05 20.09 -2.14
C GLN A 66 11.05 20.14 -3.30
N ARG A 67 12.09 19.30 -3.26
CA ARG A 67 13.22 19.33 -4.23
C ARG A 67 13.15 18.22 -5.29
N GLY A 68 12.10 17.41 -5.26
CA GLY A 68 12.06 16.12 -5.95
C GLY A 68 12.76 15.04 -5.11
N ASP A 69 12.05 13.93 -4.91
CA ASP A 69 12.57 12.80 -4.13
C ASP A 69 13.18 11.77 -5.09
N PRO A 70 14.52 11.60 -5.09
CA PRO A 70 15.20 10.74 -6.06
C PRO A 70 14.97 9.24 -5.82
N ARG A 71 14.29 8.87 -4.73
CA ARG A 71 13.86 7.48 -4.49
C ARG A 71 12.75 7.03 -5.42
N PHE A 72 12.15 7.94 -6.20
CA PHE A 72 11.02 7.66 -7.07
C PHE A 72 11.33 8.04 -8.51
N ARG A 73 10.89 7.21 -9.45
CA ARG A 73 11.16 7.32 -10.88
C ARG A 73 10.03 8.05 -11.61
N PRO A 74 10.27 9.27 -12.12
CA PRO A 74 9.25 9.99 -12.89
C PRO A 74 8.84 9.24 -14.18
N ASP A 75 9.77 8.52 -14.82
CA ASP A 75 9.55 7.72 -16.03
C ASP A 75 8.77 6.42 -15.79
N ALA A 76 8.49 6.09 -14.54
CA ALA A 76 7.75 4.91 -14.09
C ALA A 76 6.63 5.29 -13.10
N TRP A 77 5.88 6.35 -13.39
CA TRP A 77 4.75 6.84 -12.58
C TRP A 77 5.09 7.05 -11.10
N TYR A 78 6.32 7.45 -10.84
CA TYR A 78 6.87 7.65 -9.49
C TYR A 78 6.90 6.37 -8.63
N LEU A 79 6.97 5.19 -9.25
CA LEU A 79 7.32 3.97 -8.53
C LEU A 79 8.75 4.07 -7.97
N PRO A 80 9.05 3.36 -6.87
CA PRO A 80 10.38 3.39 -6.26
C PRO A 80 11.50 3.04 -7.26
N ALA A 81 12.62 3.77 -7.16
CA ALA A 81 13.84 3.55 -7.94
C ALA A 81 14.64 2.35 -7.38
N GLU A 82 13.98 1.21 -7.31
CA GLU A 82 14.49 -0.05 -6.78
C GLU A 82 14.39 -1.15 -7.84
N ALA A 83 15.10 -2.27 -7.63
CA ALA A 83 15.22 -3.34 -8.63
C ALA A 83 13.87 -3.87 -9.14
N LEU A 84 12.87 -4.01 -8.25
CA LEU A 84 11.52 -4.47 -8.58
C LEU A 84 10.49 -3.34 -8.44
N LEU A 85 10.87 -2.09 -8.71
CA LEU A 85 9.98 -0.91 -8.61
C LEU A 85 9.33 -0.78 -7.22
N GLY A 86 10.05 -1.22 -6.18
CA GLY A 86 9.58 -1.22 -4.80
C GLY A 86 8.68 -2.38 -4.42
N PHE A 87 8.46 -3.35 -5.29
CA PHE A 87 7.80 -4.60 -4.89
C PHE A 87 8.78 -5.53 -4.18
N VAL A 88 8.37 -6.05 -3.03
CA VAL A 88 9.12 -6.99 -2.20
C VAL A 88 8.45 -8.35 -2.24
N GLU A 89 9.21 -9.40 -2.51
CA GLU A 89 8.69 -10.77 -2.53
C GLU A 89 8.39 -11.27 -1.10
N ILE A 90 7.19 -11.81 -0.91
CA ILE A 90 6.80 -12.55 0.29
C ILE A 90 6.70 -14.02 -0.08
N PRO A 91 7.52 -14.88 0.52
CA PRO A 91 7.52 -16.31 0.21
C PRO A 91 6.21 -16.98 0.57
N GLU A 92 5.87 -18.04 -0.15
CA GLU A 92 4.78 -18.92 0.24
C GLU A 92 5.00 -19.50 1.64
N GLY A 93 3.94 -19.91 2.29
CA GLY A 93 4.03 -20.63 3.55
C GLY A 93 3.10 -20.09 4.63
N ALA A 94 3.12 -20.77 5.76
CA ALA A 94 2.26 -20.51 6.90
C ALA A 94 2.77 -19.34 7.76
N PHE A 95 1.82 -18.67 8.42
CA PHE A 95 2.09 -17.69 9.48
C PHE A 95 0.96 -17.71 10.52
N LEU A 96 1.19 -17.11 11.68
CA LEU A 96 0.17 -16.93 12.71
C LEU A 96 -0.54 -15.60 12.51
N MET A 97 -1.84 -15.67 12.14
CA MET A 97 -2.73 -14.54 11.95
C MET A 97 -3.57 -14.29 13.20
N GLY A 98 -3.79 -13.01 13.51
CA GLY A 98 -4.59 -12.63 14.67
C GLY A 98 -3.82 -12.66 15.98
N SER A 99 -4.53 -12.57 17.10
CA SER A 99 -3.98 -12.46 18.44
C SER A 99 -4.51 -13.54 19.38
N ASP A 100 -3.64 -14.01 20.28
CA ASP A 100 -3.99 -14.86 21.42
C ASP A 100 -4.25 -13.96 22.64
N LEU A 101 -5.53 -13.81 23.01
CA LEU A 101 -5.93 -12.93 24.13
C LEU A 101 -5.34 -13.31 25.49
N GLN A 102 -4.84 -14.55 25.63
CA GLN A 102 -4.16 -14.97 26.87
C GLN A 102 -2.71 -14.51 26.91
N LYS A 103 -2.08 -14.30 25.76
CA LYS A 103 -0.66 -13.91 25.64
C LYS A 103 -0.48 -12.43 25.35
N ASP A 104 -1.46 -11.79 24.68
CA ASP A 104 -1.41 -10.37 24.33
C ASP A 104 -2.54 -9.60 25.04
N PRO A 105 -2.28 -8.99 26.21
CA PRO A 105 -3.29 -8.20 26.94
C PRO A 105 -3.71 -6.92 26.21
N GLU A 106 -2.94 -6.48 25.21
CA GLU A 106 -3.26 -5.32 24.38
C GLU A 106 -4.14 -5.68 23.19
N ALA A 107 -4.41 -6.97 22.92
CA ALA A 107 -5.25 -7.39 21.81
C ALA A 107 -6.70 -6.94 21.97
N TYR A 108 -7.34 -6.61 20.86
CA TYR A 108 -8.80 -6.41 20.81
C TYR A 108 -9.49 -7.75 20.53
N ALA A 109 -10.73 -7.86 20.99
CA ALA A 109 -11.50 -9.12 20.86
C ALA A 109 -11.70 -9.56 19.40
N ASP A 110 -11.76 -8.63 18.47
CA ASP A 110 -11.93 -8.89 17.04
C ASP A 110 -10.64 -9.33 16.31
N GLU A 111 -9.49 -9.28 17.00
CA GLU A 111 -8.25 -9.88 16.53
C GLU A 111 -8.15 -11.39 16.81
N ALA A 112 -9.06 -11.94 17.62
CA ALA A 112 -9.03 -13.33 18.07
C ALA A 112 -10.04 -14.21 17.31
N PRO A 113 -9.81 -15.54 17.27
CA PRO A 113 -8.64 -16.26 17.78
C PRO A 113 -7.41 -16.13 16.88
N GLN A 114 -6.21 -16.29 17.47
CA GLN A 114 -5.01 -16.52 16.68
C GLN A 114 -5.10 -17.87 15.96
N HIS A 115 -4.77 -17.91 14.68
CA HIS A 115 -4.89 -19.11 13.86
C HIS A 115 -3.80 -19.17 12.78
N VAL A 116 -3.56 -20.35 12.25
CA VAL A 116 -2.59 -20.55 11.17
C VAL A 116 -3.24 -20.22 9.82
N MET A 117 -2.58 -19.38 9.05
CA MET A 117 -2.91 -19.11 7.64
C MET A 117 -1.74 -19.50 6.75
N THR A 118 -2.04 -20.13 5.61
CA THR A 118 -1.05 -20.43 4.56
C THR A 118 -1.35 -19.58 3.34
N LEU A 119 -0.36 -18.87 2.87
CA LEU A 119 -0.48 -18.01 1.69
C LEU A 119 0.47 -18.48 0.58
N PRO A 120 0.06 -18.39 -0.69
CA PRO A 120 0.98 -18.54 -1.81
C PRO A 120 1.99 -17.38 -1.83
N ARG A 121 3.02 -17.50 -2.67
CA ARG A 121 3.97 -16.41 -2.95
C ARG A 121 3.24 -15.23 -3.58
N TYR A 122 3.60 -14.01 -3.16
CA TYR A 122 3.13 -12.75 -3.73
C TYR A 122 4.21 -11.67 -3.57
N PHE A 123 4.01 -10.51 -4.19
CA PHE A 123 4.85 -9.34 -3.98
C PHE A 123 4.01 -8.22 -3.40
N ILE A 124 4.59 -7.40 -2.53
CA ILE A 124 3.90 -6.28 -1.90
C ILE A 124 4.74 -5.00 -2.02
N GLY A 125 4.09 -3.86 -2.18
CA GLY A 125 4.78 -2.57 -2.18
C GLY A 125 5.51 -2.32 -0.87
N ARG A 126 6.80 -1.95 -0.94
CA ARG A 126 7.62 -1.58 0.22
C ARG A 126 6.97 -0.46 1.01
N TYR A 127 6.35 0.50 0.32
CA TYR A 127 5.69 1.66 0.89
C TYR A 127 4.19 1.67 0.55
N PRO A 128 3.37 2.39 1.34
CA PRO A 128 2.06 2.84 0.87
C PRO A 128 2.20 3.64 -0.42
N ILE A 129 1.19 3.64 -1.30
CA ILE A 129 1.22 4.49 -2.49
C ILE A 129 1.26 5.96 -2.08
N THR A 130 2.11 6.73 -2.76
CA THR A 130 2.31 8.15 -2.47
C THR A 130 1.30 9.03 -3.18
N GLY A 131 1.11 10.26 -2.68
CA GLY A 131 0.28 11.27 -3.36
C GLY A 131 0.75 11.51 -4.80
N ARG A 132 2.06 11.43 -5.10
CA ARG A 132 2.58 11.62 -6.45
C ARG A 132 2.24 10.45 -7.38
N GLN A 133 2.28 9.21 -6.87
CA GLN A 133 1.86 8.03 -7.64
C GLN A 133 0.36 8.09 -7.97
N PHE A 134 -0.46 8.45 -6.98
CA PHE A 134 -1.89 8.60 -7.19
C PHE A 134 -2.20 9.74 -8.17
N ARG A 135 -1.47 10.86 -8.09
CA ARG A 135 -1.61 11.96 -9.06
C ARG A 135 -1.24 11.52 -10.47
N ALA A 136 -0.20 10.70 -10.66
CA ALA A 136 0.15 10.17 -11.99
C ALA A 136 -0.99 9.34 -12.59
N PHE A 137 -1.71 8.57 -11.78
CA PHE A 137 -2.93 7.87 -12.21
C PHE A 137 -4.03 8.84 -12.64
N ILE A 138 -4.29 9.88 -11.84
CA ILE A 138 -5.30 10.90 -12.17
C ILE A 138 -4.95 11.64 -13.48
N ASP A 139 -3.68 12.03 -13.62
CA ASP A 139 -3.20 12.79 -14.80
C ASP A 139 -3.29 11.94 -16.09
N ASP A 140 -3.04 10.63 -15.99
CA ASP A 140 -3.08 9.70 -17.13
C ASP A 140 -4.52 9.31 -17.54
N THR A 141 -5.42 9.17 -16.56
CA THR A 141 -6.77 8.63 -16.79
C THR A 141 -7.87 9.70 -16.78
N GLN A 142 -7.58 10.92 -16.29
CA GLN A 142 -8.57 11.97 -16.03
C GLN A 142 -9.68 11.52 -15.06
N HIS A 143 -9.39 10.49 -14.24
CA HIS A 143 -10.31 10.00 -13.24
C HIS A 143 -10.64 11.07 -12.20
N LYS A 144 -11.91 11.20 -11.84
CA LYS A 144 -12.36 12.08 -10.74
C LYS A 144 -12.41 11.25 -9.45
N PRO A 145 -11.56 11.54 -8.45
CA PRO A 145 -11.57 10.80 -7.21
C PRO A 145 -12.86 11.08 -6.41
N GLU A 146 -13.27 10.11 -5.61
CA GLU A 146 -14.43 10.24 -4.70
C GLU A 146 -14.26 11.40 -3.71
N ASN A 147 -13.01 11.72 -3.34
CA ASN A 147 -12.69 12.85 -2.48
C ASN A 147 -11.47 13.61 -3.04
N GLU A 148 -11.64 14.87 -3.37
CA GLU A 148 -10.56 15.73 -3.89
C GLU A 148 -9.41 15.91 -2.87
N GLY A 149 -9.63 15.67 -1.58
CA GLY A 149 -8.58 15.66 -0.56
C GLY A 149 -7.43 14.72 -0.89
N SER A 150 -7.68 13.67 -1.69
CA SER A 150 -6.66 12.73 -2.18
C SER A 150 -5.66 13.35 -3.15
N LEU A 151 -5.95 14.52 -3.67
CA LEU A 151 -5.10 15.26 -4.60
C LEU A 151 -4.14 16.23 -3.91
N TYR A 152 -4.25 16.39 -2.60
CA TYR A 152 -3.48 17.35 -1.83
C TYR A 152 -2.47 16.64 -0.91
N GLY A 153 -1.44 17.37 -0.50
CA GLY A 153 -0.40 16.89 0.39
C GLY A 153 0.98 16.79 -0.28
N PRO A 154 2.03 16.53 0.51
CA PRO A 154 3.39 16.39 -0.02
C PRO A 154 3.50 15.17 -0.95
N PRO A 155 4.22 15.28 -2.08
CA PRO A 155 4.23 14.28 -3.14
C PRO A 155 4.78 12.90 -2.73
N ASN A 156 5.69 12.83 -1.75
CA ASN A 156 6.31 11.61 -1.23
C ASN A 156 5.71 11.11 0.09
N HIS A 157 4.61 11.71 0.55
CA HIS A 157 3.79 11.17 1.63
C HIS A 157 2.76 10.18 1.06
N PRO A 158 2.22 9.26 1.88
CA PRO A 158 1.10 8.43 1.44
C PRO A 158 -0.06 9.29 0.93
N VAL A 159 -0.74 8.85 -0.11
CA VAL A 159 -2.04 9.41 -0.47
C VAL A 159 -3.00 9.25 0.72
N VAL A 160 -3.81 10.28 0.97
CA VAL A 160 -4.81 10.31 2.04
C VAL A 160 -6.20 10.58 1.46
N TRP A 161 -7.26 10.48 2.25
CA TRP A 161 -8.66 10.62 1.79
C TRP A 161 -9.01 9.67 0.64
N LEU A 162 -8.31 8.55 0.53
CA LEU A 162 -8.47 7.59 -0.54
C LEU A 162 -9.69 6.70 -0.30
N GLY A 163 -10.65 6.70 -1.24
CA GLY A 163 -11.75 5.75 -1.30
C GLY A 163 -11.28 4.36 -1.72
N TRP A 164 -11.98 3.32 -1.28
CA TRP A 164 -11.65 1.94 -1.62
C TRP A 164 -11.78 1.67 -3.12
N LEU A 165 -12.81 2.25 -3.76
CA LEU A 165 -13.01 2.13 -5.21
C LEU A 165 -11.91 2.85 -6.01
N ASP A 166 -11.47 4.02 -5.56
CA ASP A 166 -10.35 4.74 -6.20
C ASP A 166 -9.06 3.94 -6.10
N ALA A 167 -8.82 3.27 -4.94
CA ALA A 167 -7.68 2.39 -4.77
C ALA A 167 -7.72 1.18 -5.73
N LEU A 168 -8.89 0.58 -5.97
CA LEU A 168 -9.03 -0.50 -6.95
C LEU A 168 -8.78 -0.02 -8.38
N LYS A 169 -9.30 1.16 -8.77
CA LYS A 169 -9.05 1.74 -10.10
C LYS A 169 -7.57 2.04 -10.31
N TYR A 170 -6.88 2.53 -9.28
CA TYR A 170 -5.43 2.70 -9.31
C TYR A 170 -4.73 1.35 -9.56
N CYS A 171 -5.12 0.27 -8.88
CA CYS A 171 -4.55 -1.06 -9.09
C CYS A 171 -4.76 -1.57 -10.53
N GLN A 172 -5.96 -1.38 -11.09
CA GLN A 172 -6.28 -1.74 -12.48
C GLN A 172 -5.39 -0.98 -13.47
N TRP A 173 -5.31 0.33 -13.32
CA TRP A 173 -4.48 1.19 -14.13
C TRP A 173 -3.00 0.79 -14.04
N LEU A 174 -2.46 0.58 -12.85
CA LEU A 174 -1.06 0.21 -12.68
C LEU A 174 -0.76 -1.16 -13.30
N THR A 175 -1.71 -2.11 -13.20
CA THR A 175 -1.60 -3.42 -13.87
C THR A 175 -1.43 -3.24 -15.39
N ALA A 176 -2.28 -2.41 -16.02
CA ALA A 176 -2.21 -2.14 -17.45
C ALA A 176 -0.87 -1.49 -17.83
N ARG A 177 -0.48 -0.44 -17.09
CA ARG A 177 0.77 0.27 -17.35
C ARG A 177 2.00 -0.64 -17.26
N LEU A 178 2.10 -1.46 -16.19
CA LEU A 178 3.23 -2.39 -16.03
C LEU A 178 3.25 -3.51 -17.06
N ARG A 179 2.11 -3.96 -17.57
CA ARG A 179 2.04 -4.93 -18.66
C ARG A 179 2.59 -4.38 -19.97
N GLU A 180 2.28 -3.13 -20.27
CA GLU A 180 2.64 -2.45 -21.51
C GLU A 180 4.08 -1.90 -21.48
N TRP A 181 4.60 -1.56 -20.32
CA TRP A 181 5.89 -0.91 -20.21
C TRP A 181 7.06 -1.88 -20.45
N ALA A 182 7.85 -1.60 -21.50
CA ALA A 182 8.96 -2.46 -21.90
C ALA A 182 10.09 -2.56 -20.85
N LYS A 183 10.17 -1.61 -19.90
CA LYS A 183 11.17 -1.61 -18.84
C LYS A 183 10.67 -2.23 -17.52
N THR A 184 9.48 -2.85 -17.50
CA THR A 184 9.02 -3.60 -16.33
C THR A 184 10.01 -4.73 -16.05
N PRO A 185 10.62 -4.79 -14.84
CA PRO A 185 11.69 -5.72 -14.55
C PRO A 185 11.19 -7.15 -14.40
N GLU A 186 12.08 -8.13 -14.67
CA GLU A 186 11.82 -9.52 -14.30
C GLU A 186 11.95 -9.70 -12.78
N PRO A 187 11.14 -10.59 -12.15
CA PRO A 187 10.13 -11.47 -12.77
C PRO A 187 8.76 -10.80 -12.99
N LEU A 188 8.57 -9.52 -12.63
CA LEU A 188 7.25 -8.86 -12.67
C LEU A 188 6.68 -8.84 -14.08
N SER A 189 7.50 -8.59 -15.10
CA SER A 189 7.06 -8.54 -16.50
C SER A 189 6.53 -9.88 -16.98
N THR A 190 7.20 -10.99 -16.67
CA THR A 190 6.75 -12.35 -17.00
C THR A 190 5.46 -12.70 -16.26
N LEU A 191 5.38 -12.43 -14.95
CA LEU A 191 4.19 -12.70 -14.13
C LEU A 191 2.96 -11.94 -14.63
N LEU A 192 3.12 -10.66 -14.96
CA LEU A 192 2.01 -9.82 -15.44
C LEU A 192 1.54 -10.23 -16.87
N ARG A 193 2.40 -10.79 -17.71
CA ARG A 193 2.02 -11.31 -19.04
C ARG A 193 1.29 -12.66 -18.96
N GLN A 194 1.56 -13.45 -17.93
CA GLN A 194 0.75 -14.59 -17.58
C GLN A 194 -0.57 -13.99 -17.04
N GLN A 195 -1.64 -14.03 -17.79
CA GLN A 195 -2.92 -13.34 -17.58
C GLN A 195 -3.51 -13.44 -16.15
N ASP A 196 -2.97 -14.33 -15.32
CA ASP A 196 -3.41 -14.62 -13.96
C ASP A 196 -2.79 -13.69 -12.89
N TRP A 197 -1.77 -12.88 -13.22
CA TRP A 197 -1.18 -11.97 -12.27
C TRP A 197 -1.61 -10.51 -12.49
N CYS A 198 -1.92 -9.80 -11.41
CA CYS A 198 -2.30 -8.40 -11.46
C CYS A 198 -1.86 -7.66 -10.19
N VAL A 199 -1.78 -6.35 -10.31
CA VAL A 199 -1.68 -5.45 -9.15
C VAL A 199 -3.07 -5.32 -8.52
N MET A 200 -3.13 -5.43 -7.18
CA MET A 200 -4.37 -5.36 -6.41
C MET A 200 -4.13 -4.81 -5.01
N LEU A 201 -5.19 -4.48 -4.28
CA LEU A 201 -5.08 -4.29 -2.83
C LEU A 201 -4.70 -5.61 -2.15
N PRO A 202 -3.89 -5.60 -1.08
CA PRO A 202 -3.63 -6.81 -0.32
C PRO A 202 -4.92 -7.38 0.26
N SER A 203 -5.01 -8.71 0.43
CA SER A 203 -5.95 -9.26 1.39
C SER A 203 -5.50 -8.94 2.81
N GLU A 204 -6.42 -9.09 3.75
CA GLU A 204 -6.10 -8.92 5.16
C GLU A 204 -4.95 -9.86 5.62
N PRO A 205 -4.95 -11.19 5.28
CA PRO A 205 -3.83 -12.07 5.60
C PRO A 205 -2.51 -11.70 4.90
N GLU A 206 -2.55 -11.29 3.62
CA GLU A 206 -1.33 -10.84 2.91
C GLU A 206 -0.71 -9.62 3.60
N TRP A 207 -1.55 -8.66 3.98
CA TRP A 207 -1.08 -7.47 4.69
C TRP A 207 -0.45 -7.85 6.04
N GLU A 208 -1.12 -8.70 6.83
CA GLU A 208 -0.65 -9.08 8.17
C GLU A 208 0.65 -9.89 8.12
N LYS A 209 0.76 -10.89 7.20
CA LYS A 209 2.00 -11.64 7.01
C LYS A 209 3.16 -10.72 6.66
N ALA A 210 2.94 -9.77 5.74
CA ALA A 210 3.95 -8.81 5.34
C ALA A 210 4.42 -7.92 6.49
N ALA A 211 3.51 -7.56 7.41
CA ALA A 211 3.81 -6.72 8.56
C ALA A 211 4.57 -7.46 9.66
N ARG A 212 4.10 -8.66 10.05
CA ARG A 212 4.58 -9.33 11.27
C ARG A 212 5.49 -10.54 11.02
N GLY A 213 5.65 -11.00 9.77
CA GLY A 213 6.40 -12.24 9.51
C GLY A 213 5.66 -13.47 9.99
N THR A 214 6.41 -14.44 10.51
CA THR A 214 5.90 -15.75 10.93
C THR A 214 5.87 -15.96 12.45
N ASP A 215 6.47 -15.07 13.25
CA ASP A 215 6.68 -15.21 14.69
C ASP A 215 5.64 -14.51 15.56
N ALA A 216 4.55 -14.01 14.95
CA ALA A 216 3.41 -13.39 15.62
C ALA A 216 3.74 -12.12 16.44
N ARG A 217 4.84 -11.41 16.10
CA ARG A 217 5.23 -10.16 16.77
C ARG A 217 4.13 -9.10 16.73
N ALA A 218 4.09 -8.25 17.76
CA ALA A 218 3.08 -7.21 17.89
C ALA A 218 3.26 -6.06 16.88
N TYR A 219 4.49 -5.66 16.62
CA TYR A 219 4.87 -4.60 15.66
C TYR A 219 5.84 -5.16 14.62
N PRO A 220 6.01 -4.53 13.46
CA PRO A 220 6.94 -5.00 12.43
C PRO A 220 8.37 -5.24 12.95
N TRP A 221 8.82 -4.45 13.92
CA TRP A 221 10.15 -4.49 14.53
C TRP A 221 10.26 -5.33 15.82
N GLY A 222 9.17 -5.90 16.33
CA GLY A 222 9.16 -6.68 17.57
C GLY A 222 7.93 -6.47 18.43
N ASN A 223 8.06 -6.59 19.77
CA ASN A 223 6.91 -6.61 20.67
C ASN A 223 6.71 -5.33 21.50
N VAL A 224 7.62 -4.37 21.39
CA VAL A 224 7.57 -3.13 22.20
C VAL A 224 7.30 -1.94 21.29
N PRO A 225 6.32 -1.07 21.63
CA PRO A 225 6.07 0.14 20.86
C PRO A 225 7.28 1.08 20.93
N ASN A 226 7.63 1.69 19.78
CA ASN A 226 8.75 2.61 19.70
C ASN A 226 8.44 3.73 18.69
N SER A 227 8.35 4.96 19.17
CA SER A 227 8.03 6.15 18.35
C SER A 227 9.11 6.49 17.32
N ASN A 228 10.30 5.88 17.39
CA ASN A 228 11.32 5.99 16.34
C ASN A 228 11.14 4.96 15.20
N CYS A 229 10.22 4.01 15.36
CA CYS A 229 9.99 2.93 14.41
C CYS A 229 8.70 3.08 13.57
N GLY A 230 7.85 4.07 13.86
CA GLY A 230 6.62 4.30 13.10
C GLY A 230 5.99 5.65 13.40
N ASN A 231 5.15 6.15 12.50
CA ASN A 231 4.43 7.41 12.66
C ASN A 231 3.02 7.16 13.24
N PHE A 232 2.90 7.19 14.56
CA PHE A 232 1.63 7.04 15.29
C PHE A 232 1.56 8.03 16.46
N GLY A 233 0.46 8.06 17.18
CA GLY A 233 0.27 8.98 18.31
C GLY A 233 1.41 8.88 19.33
N GLY A 234 1.93 10.03 19.75
CA GLY A 234 3.09 10.13 20.64
C GLY A 234 4.43 10.39 19.93
N THR A 235 4.51 10.33 18.60
CA THR A 235 5.72 10.71 17.84
C THR A 235 5.94 12.23 17.78
N GLY A 236 4.91 13.04 18.05
CA GLY A 236 4.94 14.50 17.93
C GLY A 236 4.80 15.03 16.50
N ILE A 237 4.61 14.15 15.49
CA ILE A 237 4.52 14.54 14.07
C ILE A 237 3.13 15.08 13.72
N MET A 238 2.06 14.48 14.26
CA MET A 238 0.65 14.91 14.14
C MET A 238 0.09 14.99 12.70
N THR A 239 0.80 14.47 11.72
CA THR A 239 0.40 14.40 10.30
C THR A 239 1.08 13.19 9.64
N THR A 240 0.79 12.93 8.36
CA THR A 240 1.55 11.94 7.60
C THR A 240 3.03 12.35 7.49
N SER A 241 3.88 11.39 7.21
CA SER A 241 5.31 11.59 6.93
C SER A 241 5.66 11.05 5.55
N ALA A 242 6.74 11.53 4.96
CA ALA A 242 7.29 10.92 3.75
C ALA A 242 7.49 9.42 3.99
N VAL A 243 7.15 8.59 3.01
CA VAL A 243 7.32 7.14 3.15
C VAL A 243 8.79 6.78 3.38
N GLY A 244 9.03 5.76 4.20
CA GLY A 244 10.40 5.30 4.50
C GLY A 244 11.18 6.20 5.47
N CYS A 245 10.51 7.02 6.28
CA CYS A 245 11.16 7.84 7.32
C CYS A 245 11.52 7.04 8.59
N PHE A 246 11.18 5.74 8.66
CA PHE A 246 11.34 4.92 9.86
C PHE A 246 12.12 3.62 9.54
N PRO A 247 13.40 3.71 9.19
CA PRO A 247 14.18 2.54 8.76
C PRO A 247 14.27 1.44 9.83
N ALA A 248 14.27 1.80 11.12
CA ALA A 248 14.23 0.84 12.22
C ALA A 248 12.85 0.17 12.42
N GLY A 249 11.82 0.65 11.71
CA GLY A 249 10.45 0.14 11.77
C GLY A 249 10.11 -0.90 10.70
N ARG A 250 11.09 -1.40 9.98
CA ARG A 250 10.91 -2.40 8.93
C ARG A 250 10.34 -3.71 9.45
N SER A 251 9.52 -4.34 8.63
CA SER A 251 9.06 -5.70 8.86
C SER A 251 10.20 -6.70 8.63
N PRO A 252 10.00 -8.01 8.99
CA PRO A 252 10.96 -9.07 8.68
C PRO A 252 11.28 -9.24 7.19
N TYR A 253 10.46 -8.65 6.33
CA TYR A 253 10.64 -8.65 4.87
C TYR A 253 11.12 -7.30 4.32
N ASP A 254 11.66 -6.41 5.16
CA ASP A 254 12.10 -5.06 4.78
C ASP A 254 11.01 -4.15 4.22
N ILE A 255 9.75 -4.36 4.61
CA ILE A 255 8.64 -3.50 4.24
C ILE A 255 8.52 -2.38 5.26
N GLU A 256 8.32 -1.17 4.80
CA GLU A 256 8.30 0.04 5.64
C GLU A 256 6.88 0.59 5.80
N ASP A 257 6.67 1.41 6.84
CA ASP A 257 5.40 2.08 7.16
C ASP A 257 4.21 1.12 7.39
N MET A 258 4.48 -0.11 7.89
CA MET A 258 3.43 -1.08 8.25
C MET A 258 2.77 -0.79 9.61
N SER A 259 3.22 0.26 10.31
CA SER A 259 2.72 0.64 11.64
C SER A 259 2.61 2.17 11.71
N GLY A 260 1.38 2.68 11.60
CA GLY A 260 1.10 4.11 11.57
C GLY A 260 1.14 4.72 10.16
N ASN A 261 1.35 6.01 10.08
CA ASN A 261 1.29 6.87 8.90
C ASN A 261 -0.14 6.96 8.34
N VAL A 262 -0.66 5.92 7.68
CA VAL A 262 -2.04 5.84 7.22
C VAL A 262 -2.65 4.47 7.48
N TRP A 263 -3.94 4.42 7.77
CA TRP A 263 -4.72 3.19 7.65
C TRP A 263 -4.72 2.75 6.19
N GLU A 264 -4.51 1.48 5.95
CA GLU A 264 -4.40 0.93 4.60
C GLU A 264 -5.60 0.05 4.27
N TRP A 265 -6.25 0.36 3.15
CA TRP A 265 -7.30 -0.49 2.60
C TRP A 265 -6.76 -1.86 2.23
N THR A 266 -7.54 -2.88 2.57
CA THR A 266 -7.40 -4.23 2.00
C THR A 266 -8.59 -4.53 1.08
N ARG A 267 -8.47 -5.58 0.26
CA ARG A 267 -9.62 -6.06 -0.52
C ARG A 267 -10.61 -6.86 0.32
N SER A 268 -10.21 -7.31 1.52
CA SER A 268 -11.02 -8.20 2.35
C SER A 268 -12.29 -7.55 2.90
N VAL A 269 -13.38 -8.28 2.81
CA VAL A 269 -14.63 -7.96 3.51
C VAL A 269 -14.43 -8.16 5.01
N TRP A 270 -14.98 -7.28 5.83
CA TRP A 270 -14.98 -7.43 7.27
C TRP A 270 -15.78 -8.65 7.70
N GLY A 271 -15.22 -9.47 8.56
CA GLY A 271 -15.87 -10.64 9.15
C GLY A 271 -15.10 -11.16 10.35
N THR A 272 -15.65 -12.14 11.05
CA THR A 272 -15.04 -12.76 12.24
C THR A 272 -13.84 -13.63 11.90
N TYR A 273 -12.99 -13.88 12.89
CA TYR A 273 -11.94 -14.87 12.82
C TYR A 273 -12.43 -16.24 13.35
N PRO A 274 -11.82 -17.37 12.95
CA PRO A 274 -10.65 -17.44 12.05
C PRO A 274 -10.98 -16.98 10.63
N TYR A 275 -10.00 -16.47 9.92
CA TYR A 275 -10.12 -16.18 8.49
C TYR A 275 -10.30 -17.49 7.74
N PRO A 276 -11.22 -17.60 6.77
CA PRO A 276 -11.48 -18.86 6.08
C PRO A 276 -10.25 -19.35 5.31
N SER A 277 -10.06 -20.65 5.28
CA SER A 277 -8.97 -21.32 4.55
C SER A 277 -9.47 -22.13 3.34
N ASP A 278 -10.78 -22.38 3.25
CA ASP A 278 -11.39 -23.02 2.10
C ASP A 278 -11.64 -22.00 0.97
N GLN A 279 -11.67 -22.51 -0.27
CA GLN A 279 -11.78 -21.66 -1.46
C GLN A 279 -13.05 -20.78 -1.47
N ALA A 280 -14.20 -21.34 -1.05
CA ALA A 280 -15.47 -20.61 -1.07
C ALA A 280 -15.48 -19.48 -0.04
N GLY A 281 -15.05 -19.75 1.17
CA GLY A 281 -14.95 -18.75 2.23
C GLY A 281 -13.91 -17.64 1.91
N VAL A 282 -12.77 -17.99 1.32
CA VAL A 282 -11.79 -17.02 0.84
C VAL A 282 -12.38 -16.15 -0.27
N ALA A 283 -13.08 -16.75 -1.25
CA ALA A 283 -13.71 -16.00 -2.33
C ALA A 283 -14.79 -15.03 -1.82
N GLU A 284 -15.56 -15.40 -0.81
CA GLU A 284 -16.53 -14.51 -0.15
C GLU A 284 -15.81 -13.36 0.59
N ARG A 285 -14.77 -13.68 1.37
CA ARG A 285 -14.00 -12.68 2.13
C ARG A 285 -13.20 -11.73 1.24
N GLU A 286 -12.86 -12.12 0.02
CA GLU A 286 -12.11 -11.32 -0.94
C GLU A 286 -12.98 -10.82 -2.12
N SER A 287 -14.30 -10.96 -2.03
CA SER A 287 -15.24 -10.46 -3.03
C SER A 287 -15.08 -8.94 -3.21
N LEU A 288 -14.90 -8.49 -4.44
CA LEU A 288 -14.80 -7.06 -4.77
C LEU A 288 -16.15 -6.38 -4.96
N GLU A 289 -17.24 -7.13 -4.81
CA GLU A 289 -18.58 -6.60 -4.98
C GLU A 289 -18.89 -5.54 -3.91
N VAL A 290 -19.39 -4.38 -4.35
CA VAL A 290 -19.86 -3.33 -3.45
C VAL A 290 -21.34 -3.56 -3.18
N ARG A 291 -21.66 -3.85 -1.93
CA ARG A 291 -23.04 -4.02 -1.45
C ARG A 291 -23.28 -3.09 -0.27
N GLU A 292 -24.49 -2.62 -0.12
CA GLU A 292 -24.88 -1.82 1.04
C GLU A 292 -24.60 -2.57 2.34
N GLY A 293 -24.06 -1.87 3.34
CA GLY A 293 -23.72 -2.44 4.64
C GLY A 293 -22.42 -3.26 4.68
N VAL A 294 -21.81 -3.59 3.53
CA VAL A 294 -20.54 -4.31 3.50
C VAL A 294 -19.39 -3.37 3.88
N ARG A 295 -18.63 -3.77 4.92
CA ARG A 295 -17.42 -3.07 5.35
C ARG A 295 -16.19 -3.75 4.79
N ARG A 296 -15.15 -2.95 4.50
CA ARG A 296 -13.82 -3.40 4.09
C ARG A 296 -12.85 -3.32 5.25
N VAL A 297 -11.92 -4.27 5.31
CA VAL A 297 -10.89 -4.26 6.34
C VAL A 297 -9.84 -3.21 6.00
N ARG A 298 -9.42 -2.45 7.01
CA ARG A 298 -8.25 -1.57 6.99
C ARG A 298 -7.27 -1.95 8.09
N ARG A 299 -5.98 -1.74 7.83
CA ARG A 299 -4.88 -2.21 8.67
C ARG A 299 -3.84 -1.11 8.93
N GLY A 300 -2.99 -1.30 9.93
CA GLY A 300 -1.76 -0.55 10.17
C GLY A 300 -1.86 0.63 11.13
N GLY A 301 -3.04 1.19 11.38
CA GLY A 301 -3.15 2.44 12.12
C GLY A 301 -2.75 3.65 11.27
N ALA A 302 -2.90 4.86 11.82
CA ALA A 302 -2.51 6.11 11.18
C ALA A 302 -1.68 6.96 12.14
N PHE A 303 -1.15 8.09 11.66
CA PHE A 303 -0.32 9.02 12.44
C PHE A 303 -0.96 9.50 13.75
N PHE A 304 -2.28 9.47 13.86
CA PHE A 304 -3.04 9.84 15.05
C PHE A 304 -3.46 8.65 15.93
N SER A 305 -3.21 7.40 15.48
CA SER A 305 -3.59 6.19 16.21
C SER A 305 -2.72 5.98 17.44
N SER A 306 -3.29 5.41 18.53
CA SER A 306 -2.48 5.00 19.67
C SER A 306 -1.48 3.91 19.28
N PRO A 307 -0.38 3.74 20.02
CA PRO A 307 0.53 2.61 19.80
C PRO A 307 -0.21 1.26 19.76
N ARG A 308 -1.16 1.05 20.67
CA ARG A 308 -2.02 -0.13 20.71
C ARG A 308 -2.71 -0.40 19.36
N SER A 309 -3.21 0.66 18.71
CA SER A 309 -3.93 0.57 17.44
C SER A 309 -3.02 0.47 16.21
N ALA A 310 -1.70 0.58 16.37
CA ALA A 310 -0.70 0.44 15.33
C ALA A 310 0.00 -0.94 15.31
N ARG A 311 -0.50 -1.92 16.11
CA ARG A 311 -0.01 -3.31 16.11
C ARG A 311 -0.37 -4.03 14.81
N CYS A 312 0.43 -5.00 14.41
CA CYS A 312 0.25 -5.78 13.18
C CYS A 312 -1.12 -6.49 13.10
N ALA A 313 -1.65 -6.99 14.22
CA ALA A 313 -2.92 -7.72 14.25
C ALA A 313 -4.16 -6.82 14.28
N VAL A 314 -4.01 -5.53 14.60
CA VAL A 314 -5.14 -4.60 14.69
C VAL A 314 -5.84 -4.46 13.35
N ARG A 315 -7.16 -4.52 13.39
CA ARG A 315 -8.04 -4.46 12.24
C ARG A 315 -9.22 -3.54 12.51
N LEU A 316 -9.74 -2.90 11.48
CA LEU A 316 -10.99 -2.13 11.55
C LEU A 316 -11.80 -2.33 10.28
N GLY A 317 -13.13 -2.43 10.45
CA GLY A 317 -14.06 -2.46 9.34
C GLY A 317 -14.60 -1.07 9.04
N SER A 318 -14.55 -0.63 7.78
CA SER A 318 -15.11 0.65 7.32
C SER A 318 -15.91 0.47 6.05
N GLY A 319 -16.94 1.31 5.85
CA GLY A 319 -17.57 1.46 4.54
C GLY A 319 -16.52 1.81 3.48
N PRO A 320 -16.79 1.54 2.19
CA PRO A 320 -15.80 1.69 1.11
C PRO A 320 -15.45 3.14 0.78
N TYR A 321 -16.20 4.10 1.32
CA TYR A 321 -16.03 5.52 1.05
C TYR A 321 -14.95 6.15 1.93
N PRO A 322 -14.30 7.26 1.50
CA PRO A 322 -13.25 7.91 2.28
C PRO A 322 -13.81 8.55 3.55
N HIS A 323 -13.33 8.09 4.70
CA HIS A 323 -13.72 8.57 6.03
C HIS A 323 -12.51 9.16 6.77
N GLY A 324 -12.02 10.32 6.33
CA GLY A 324 -10.98 11.07 7.05
C GLY A 324 -9.58 11.01 6.44
N GLY A 325 -8.75 11.95 6.86
CA GLY A 325 -7.42 12.25 6.30
C GLY A 325 -6.30 11.26 6.63
N GLY A 326 -6.62 10.08 7.13
CA GLY A 326 -5.64 9.04 7.44
C GLY A 326 -5.86 7.73 6.68
N MET A 327 -6.60 7.76 5.56
CA MET A 327 -6.91 6.57 4.75
C MET A 327 -6.11 6.57 3.46
N GLY A 328 -5.24 5.57 3.28
CA GLY A 328 -4.45 5.30 2.11
C GLY A 328 -4.50 3.81 1.73
N CYS A 329 -3.54 3.35 0.95
CA CYS A 329 -3.36 1.93 0.64
C CYS A 329 -1.92 1.62 0.22
N ARG A 330 -1.59 0.33 0.21
CA ARG A 330 -0.47 -0.23 -0.56
C ARG A 330 -0.98 -1.27 -1.53
N VAL A 331 -0.14 -1.68 -2.46
CA VAL A 331 -0.50 -2.65 -3.49
C VAL A 331 0.26 -3.96 -3.34
N VAL A 332 -0.35 -5.04 -3.83
CA VAL A 332 0.30 -6.34 -4.03
C VAL A 332 0.28 -6.69 -5.50
N LEU A 333 1.24 -7.50 -5.94
CA LEU A 333 1.21 -8.20 -7.21
C LEU A 333 1.09 -9.68 -6.90
N ARG A 334 0.05 -10.32 -7.40
CA ARG A 334 -0.36 -11.68 -7.06
C ARG A 334 -1.13 -12.35 -8.20
N PRO A 335 -1.27 -13.68 -8.17
CA PRO A 335 -2.23 -14.35 -9.05
C PRO A 335 -3.64 -13.82 -8.81
N PHE A 336 -4.37 -13.58 -9.90
CA PHE A 336 -5.81 -13.33 -9.82
C PHE A 336 -6.49 -14.67 -9.52
N LEU A 337 -7.07 -14.80 -8.34
CA LEU A 337 -7.96 -15.93 -8.03
C LEU A 337 -9.37 -15.47 -8.42
N PRO A 338 -10.05 -16.22 -9.31
CA PRO A 338 -11.41 -15.91 -9.76
C PRO A 338 -12.44 -16.02 -8.65
#